data_c7d4d2f0648ff3075de76a9f8b82923a
#
_entry.id   c7d4d2f0648ff3075de76a9f8b82923a
#
_cell.length_a   1.000
_cell.length_b   1.000
_cell.length_c   1.000
_cell.angle_alpha   90.00
_cell.angle_beta   90.00
_cell.angle_gamma   90.00
#
_symmetry.space_group_name_H-M   'P 1'
#
loop_
_entity.id
_entity.type
_entity.pdbx_description
1 polymer ?
#
loop_
_entity_poly.entity_id
_entity_poly.type
_entity_poly.pdbx_seq_one_letter_code
_entity_poly.pdbx_strand_id
1 'polypeptide(L)'
;MMLYFIIAFLIFLVIHYRFYWKVSGGNRFQDTTPFFISHRGFKAVYPENTINAFKHAEEVGFHWIELDVVVTNDGHVVCSHNFDLEKETDGFGYIYNLNKSDVKSVITTHSSNPSEEFHIPELIDVFEVINKNTKVNIEVKSPYAGDLSTARALSRIMHMLPKNRLIISSFNPFVILYFKLFHRGVVTGFLYQNIEYLWFVNWIHPSYIHPRVDLIDQELISFAKLRNLGI
;
A
#
# COMPACT_ATOMS: atom_id res chain seq x y z
N MET A 1 -23.86 26.21 -31.77
CA MET A 1 -24.74 25.11 -31.29
C MET A 1 -23.94 23.83 -31.00
N MET A 2 -23.18 23.25 -31.94
CA MET A 2 -22.39 22.00 -31.75
C MET A 2 -21.41 22.08 -30.59
N LEU A 3 -20.69 23.21 -30.39
CA LEU A 3 -19.74 23.40 -29.29
C LEU A 3 -20.43 23.27 -27.91
N TYR A 4 -21.62 23.84 -27.74
CA TYR A 4 -22.36 23.75 -26.48
C TYR A 4 -22.78 22.30 -26.15
N PHE A 5 -23.18 21.52 -27.17
CA PHE A 5 -23.47 20.09 -26.98
C PHE A 5 -22.23 19.30 -26.57
N ILE A 6 -21.08 19.59 -27.19
CA ILE A 6 -19.81 18.95 -26.82
C ILE A 6 -19.44 19.27 -25.35
N ILE A 7 -19.52 20.55 -24.97
CA ILE A 7 -19.23 20.98 -23.58
C ILE A 7 -20.20 20.32 -22.61
N ALA A 8 -21.50 20.33 -22.88
CA ALA A 8 -22.51 19.70 -22.02
C ALA A 8 -22.28 18.18 -21.89
N PHE A 9 -21.90 17.51 -22.97
CA PHE A 9 -21.55 16.08 -22.92
C PHE A 9 -20.29 15.80 -22.13
N LEU A 10 -19.25 16.61 -22.25
CA LEU A 10 -18.03 16.48 -21.46
C LEU A 10 -18.31 16.71 -19.96
N ILE A 11 -19.11 17.72 -19.62
CA ILE A 11 -19.55 17.96 -18.22
C ILE A 11 -20.33 16.75 -17.71
N PHE A 12 -21.25 16.20 -18.49
CA PHE A 12 -21.99 15.00 -18.13
C PHE A 12 -21.06 13.81 -17.88
N LEU A 13 -20.06 13.58 -18.74
CA LEU A 13 -19.07 12.51 -18.54
C LEU A 13 -18.28 12.68 -17.24
N VAL A 14 -17.85 13.90 -16.91
CA VAL A 14 -17.13 14.21 -15.67
C VAL A 14 -18.03 13.96 -14.46
N ILE A 15 -19.28 14.42 -14.49
CA ILE A 15 -20.25 14.19 -13.41
C ILE A 15 -20.51 12.68 -13.24
N HIS A 16 -20.75 11.99 -14.36
CA HIS A 16 -20.99 10.54 -14.36
C HIS A 16 -19.78 9.81 -13.78
N TYR A 17 -18.57 10.08 -14.26
CA TYR A 17 -17.34 9.48 -13.76
C TYR A 17 -17.18 9.72 -12.27
N ARG A 18 -17.41 10.93 -11.77
CA ARG A 18 -17.23 11.31 -10.39
C ARG A 18 -18.27 10.70 -9.43
N PHE A 19 -19.53 10.62 -9.84
CA PHE A 19 -20.63 10.34 -8.91
C PHE A 19 -21.30 8.98 -9.11
N TYR A 20 -21.19 8.37 -10.30
CA TYR A 20 -21.93 7.14 -10.64
C TYR A 20 -21.03 5.90 -10.80
N TRP A 21 -19.92 5.86 -10.08
CA TRP A 21 -19.04 4.71 -10.09
C TRP A 21 -19.32 3.75 -8.92
N LYS A 22 -18.95 2.48 -9.10
CA LYS A 22 -18.95 1.45 -8.06
C LYS A 22 -17.76 0.52 -8.28
N VAL A 23 -17.25 -0.05 -7.18
CA VAL A 23 -16.24 -1.10 -7.26
C VAL A 23 -16.89 -2.37 -7.79
N SER A 24 -16.31 -2.98 -8.83
CA SER A 24 -16.74 -4.31 -9.30
C SER A 24 -16.34 -5.39 -8.27
N GLY A 25 -17.15 -6.43 -8.15
CA GLY A 25 -16.91 -7.51 -7.19
C GLY A 25 -15.55 -8.23 -7.35
N GLY A 26 -14.95 -8.23 -8.56
CA GLY A 26 -13.63 -8.79 -8.82
C GLY A 26 -12.45 -7.90 -8.36
N ASN A 27 -12.70 -6.66 -7.97
CA ASN A 27 -11.67 -5.71 -7.53
C ASN A 27 -11.63 -5.54 -6.00
N ARG A 28 -12.04 -6.57 -5.27
CA ARG A 28 -12.07 -6.60 -3.81
C ARG A 28 -12.01 -8.04 -3.32
N PHE A 29 -11.36 -8.27 -2.19
CA PHE A 29 -11.45 -9.57 -1.53
C PHE A 29 -12.88 -9.77 -0.99
N GLN A 30 -13.46 -10.94 -1.27
CA GLN A 30 -14.84 -11.26 -0.90
C GLN A 30 -14.91 -11.90 0.50
N ASP A 31 -14.17 -11.36 1.45
CA ASP A 31 -14.27 -11.81 2.84
C ASP A 31 -15.53 -11.21 3.46
N THR A 32 -16.39 -12.05 3.98
CA THR A 32 -17.64 -11.66 4.64
C THR A 32 -17.45 -11.27 6.10
N THR A 33 -16.28 -11.58 6.65
CA THR A 33 -15.88 -11.28 8.03
C THR A 33 -14.74 -10.26 8.06
N PRO A 34 -14.69 -9.40 9.08
CA PRO A 34 -13.49 -8.56 9.29
C PRO A 34 -12.23 -9.41 9.37
N PHE A 35 -11.17 -8.95 8.74
CA PHE A 35 -9.87 -9.59 8.82
C PHE A 35 -8.85 -8.67 9.47
N PHE A 36 -7.94 -9.28 10.23
CA PHE A 36 -6.87 -8.56 10.91
C PHE A 36 -5.61 -8.60 10.06
N ILE A 37 -4.97 -7.45 9.91
CA ILE A 37 -3.71 -7.30 9.16
C ILE A 37 -2.62 -7.00 10.17
N SER A 38 -1.54 -7.78 10.17
CA SER A 38 -0.36 -7.52 11.01
C SER A 38 0.43 -6.34 10.41
N HIS A 39 0.36 -5.20 11.07
CA HIS A 39 0.95 -3.93 10.63
C HIS A 39 2.47 -3.98 10.72
N ARG A 40 3.17 -3.95 9.59
CA ARG A 40 4.62 -4.10 9.43
C ARG A 40 5.17 -5.41 9.97
N GLY A 41 4.35 -6.49 9.92
CA GLY A 41 4.64 -7.74 10.58
C GLY A 41 4.39 -7.71 12.10
N PHE A 42 4.89 -8.70 12.85
CA PHE A 42 4.69 -8.80 14.29
C PHE A 42 5.79 -8.03 15.05
N LYS A 43 5.68 -6.72 15.07
CA LYS A 43 6.66 -5.78 15.61
C LYS A 43 6.78 -5.74 17.15
N ALA A 44 5.99 -6.53 17.86
CA ALA A 44 6.12 -6.65 19.32
C ALA A 44 7.37 -7.45 19.74
N VAL A 45 7.94 -8.25 18.85
CA VAL A 45 9.06 -9.15 19.11
C VAL A 45 10.24 -8.91 18.17
N TYR A 46 9.98 -8.52 16.94
CA TYR A 46 10.97 -8.27 15.89
C TYR A 46 10.90 -6.85 15.38
N PRO A 47 11.99 -6.29 14.80
CA PRO A 47 11.92 -4.99 14.12
C PRO A 47 10.89 -5.02 12.99
N GLU A 48 10.15 -3.93 12.87
CA GLU A 48 9.14 -3.81 11.81
C GLU A 48 9.74 -3.92 10.40
N ASN A 49 8.93 -4.34 9.43
CA ASN A 49 9.32 -4.49 8.03
C ASN A 49 10.50 -5.45 7.79
N THR A 50 10.74 -6.41 8.68
CA THR A 50 11.76 -7.47 8.53
C THR A 50 11.15 -8.83 8.20
N ILE A 51 11.95 -9.71 7.60
CA ILE A 51 11.56 -11.10 7.31
C ILE A 51 11.07 -11.82 8.57
N ASN A 52 11.76 -11.62 9.70
CA ASN A 52 11.42 -12.25 10.97
C ASN A 52 10.07 -11.78 11.50
N ALA A 53 9.77 -10.47 11.40
CA ALA A 53 8.48 -9.92 11.79
C ALA A 53 7.32 -10.49 10.93
N PHE A 54 7.54 -10.68 9.63
CA PHE A 54 6.53 -11.24 8.73
C PHE A 54 6.28 -12.73 9.00
N LYS A 55 7.33 -13.53 9.15
CA LYS A 55 7.21 -14.96 9.48
C LYS A 55 6.55 -15.18 10.83
N HIS A 56 6.92 -14.41 11.82
CA HIS A 56 6.31 -14.53 13.16
C HIS A 56 4.84 -14.10 13.14
N ALA A 57 4.44 -13.12 12.32
CA ALA A 57 3.03 -12.81 12.14
C ALA A 57 2.23 -14.03 11.65
N GLU A 58 2.78 -14.81 10.71
CA GLU A 58 2.16 -16.06 10.24
C GLU A 58 2.09 -17.13 11.34
N GLU A 59 3.17 -17.29 12.11
CA GLU A 59 3.26 -18.27 13.22
C GLU A 59 2.19 -18.02 14.29
N VAL A 60 1.88 -16.75 14.59
CA VAL A 60 0.84 -16.38 15.55
C VAL A 60 -0.57 -16.33 14.92
N GLY A 61 -0.72 -16.71 13.65
CA GLY A 61 -2.01 -16.94 12.99
C GLY A 61 -2.55 -15.79 12.15
N PHE A 62 -1.75 -14.78 11.81
CA PHE A 62 -2.18 -13.76 10.87
C PHE A 62 -2.18 -14.31 9.43
N HIS A 63 -3.30 -14.15 8.74
CA HIS A 63 -3.45 -14.48 7.31
C HIS A 63 -3.20 -13.29 6.39
N TRP A 64 -3.10 -12.10 6.98
CA TRP A 64 -2.76 -10.87 6.30
C TRP A 64 -1.58 -10.19 6.99
N ILE A 65 -0.62 -9.75 6.21
CA ILE A 65 0.45 -8.85 6.65
C ILE A 65 0.38 -7.56 5.85
N GLU A 66 0.76 -6.49 6.51
CA GLU A 66 1.00 -5.21 5.85
C GLU A 66 2.50 -4.92 5.92
N LEU A 67 3.01 -4.27 4.89
CA LEU A 67 4.39 -3.83 4.80
C LEU A 67 4.50 -2.54 3.98
N ASP A 68 5.45 -1.71 4.36
CA ASP A 68 5.77 -0.47 3.67
C ASP A 68 6.88 -0.70 2.65
N VAL A 69 6.82 -0.03 1.49
CA VAL A 69 7.89 -0.11 0.49
C VAL A 69 8.36 1.26 0.04
N VAL A 70 9.67 1.33 -0.17
CA VAL A 70 10.38 2.46 -0.78
C VAL A 70 11.32 1.96 -1.87
N VAL A 71 11.71 2.85 -2.79
CA VAL A 71 12.66 2.52 -3.86
C VAL A 71 14.06 3.01 -3.53
N THR A 72 15.09 2.20 -3.83
CA THR A 72 16.50 2.57 -3.78
C THR A 72 16.91 3.37 -5.03
N ASN A 73 18.09 3.99 -5.01
CA ASN A 73 18.64 4.75 -6.13
C ASN A 73 18.78 3.89 -7.41
N ASP A 74 19.16 2.64 -7.27
CA ASP A 74 19.32 1.67 -8.37
C ASP A 74 18.00 0.95 -8.74
N GLY A 75 16.87 1.38 -8.16
CA GLY A 75 15.51 0.98 -8.58
C GLY A 75 14.99 -0.31 -7.97
N HIS A 76 15.59 -0.82 -6.90
CA HIS A 76 15.08 -1.94 -6.12
C HIS A 76 14.01 -1.49 -5.13
N VAL A 77 13.03 -2.37 -4.87
CA VAL A 77 11.94 -2.12 -3.92
C VAL A 77 12.27 -2.82 -2.61
N VAL A 78 12.49 -2.04 -1.55
CA VAL A 78 12.85 -2.53 -0.22
C VAL A 78 11.77 -2.22 0.80
N CYS A 79 11.70 -3.00 1.89
CA CYS A 79 10.68 -2.85 2.93
C CYS A 79 11.18 -1.87 3.99
N SER A 80 10.63 -0.66 4.03
CA SER A 80 10.91 0.34 5.06
C SER A 80 9.75 1.33 5.19
N HIS A 81 9.44 1.71 6.43
CA HIS A 81 8.45 2.75 6.69
C HIS A 81 9.02 4.14 6.47
N ASN A 82 10.25 4.38 6.89
CA ASN A 82 10.91 5.66 6.77
C ASN A 82 11.69 5.76 5.45
N PHE A 83 11.88 6.99 4.98
CA PHE A 83 12.74 7.26 3.84
C PHE A 83 14.21 7.34 4.22
N ASP A 84 14.50 7.62 5.50
CA ASP A 84 15.84 7.68 6.09
C ASP A 84 16.14 6.41 6.91
N LEU A 85 17.43 6.07 7.01
CA LEU A 85 17.91 4.88 7.73
C LEU A 85 18.09 5.12 9.23
N GLU A 86 18.30 6.37 9.65
CA GLU A 86 18.74 6.73 11.01
C GLU A 86 17.73 6.41 12.11
N LYS A 87 16.45 6.29 11.75
CA LYS A 87 15.39 6.06 12.75
C LYS A 87 15.28 4.62 13.24
N GLU A 88 15.60 3.66 12.37
CA GLU A 88 15.30 2.25 12.64
C GLU A 88 16.52 1.35 12.44
N THR A 89 17.64 1.91 12.00
CA THR A 89 18.87 1.16 11.71
C THR A 89 20.10 1.89 12.21
N ASP A 90 21.26 1.25 12.13
CA ASP A 90 22.58 1.84 12.33
C ASP A 90 23.11 2.58 11.10
N GLY A 91 22.35 2.58 10.01
CA GLY A 91 22.71 3.24 8.76
C GLY A 91 22.42 4.73 8.74
N PHE A 92 22.89 5.41 7.68
CA PHE A 92 22.76 6.85 7.50
C PHE A 92 22.34 7.20 6.08
N GLY A 93 21.46 8.19 5.96
CA GLY A 93 21.03 8.76 4.68
C GLY A 93 19.68 8.26 4.18
N TYR A 94 19.26 8.84 3.07
CA TYR A 94 17.96 8.51 2.48
C TYR A 94 18.07 7.29 1.55
N ILE A 95 17.17 6.32 1.71
CA ILE A 95 17.13 5.06 0.94
C ILE A 95 17.10 5.33 -0.57
N TYR A 96 16.39 6.36 -1.03
CA TYR A 96 16.32 6.69 -2.46
C TYR A 96 17.62 7.28 -3.05
N ASN A 97 18.62 7.59 -2.21
CA ASN A 97 19.96 8.01 -2.62
C ASN A 97 21.00 6.87 -2.53
N LEU A 98 20.64 5.73 -1.96
CA LEU A 98 21.50 4.58 -1.70
C LEU A 98 21.17 3.43 -2.66
N ASN A 99 22.17 2.63 -3.00
CA ASN A 99 21.94 1.40 -3.76
C ASN A 99 21.45 0.28 -2.84
N LYS A 100 20.84 -0.75 -3.42
CA LYS A 100 20.34 -1.91 -2.67
C LYS A 100 21.42 -2.53 -1.76
N SER A 101 22.66 -2.65 -2.24
CA SER A 101 23.77 -3.20 -1.46
C SER A 101 24.00 -2.44 -0.16
N ASP A 102 23.94 -1.12 -0.22
CA ASP A 102 24.15 -0.25 0.93
C ASP A 102 23.00 -0.39 1.92
N VAL A 103 21.75 -0.41 1.43
CA VAL A 103 20.54 -0.59 2.26
C VAL A 103 20.50 -1.99 2.89
N LYS A 104 20.94 -3.04 2.21
CA LYS A 104 20.98 -4.40 2.76
C LYS A 104 22.10 -4.61 3.79
N SER A 105 23.11 -3.77 3.80
CA SER A 105 24.24 -3.88 4.74
C SER A 105 23.94 -3.29 6.12
N VAL A 106 22.90 -2.43 6.24
CA VAL A 106 22.55 -1.81 7.51
C VAL A 106 21.87 -2.81 8.45
N ILE A 107 22.05 -2.61 9.74
CA ILE A 107 21.53 -3.47 10.78
C ILE A 107 20.44 -2.72 11.54
N THR A 108 19.34 -3.39 11.78
CA THR A 108 18.33 -2.97 12.76
C THR A 108 18.29 -3.96 13.92
N THR A 109 17.97 -3.48 15.10
CA THR A 109 17.86 -4.31 16.31
C THR A 109 16.49 -4.11 16.95
N HIS A 110 16.10 -5.02 17.82
CA HIS A 110 14.87 -4.91 18.58
C HIS A 110 15.16 -5.04 20.07
N SER A 111 14.44 -4.28 20.91
CA SER A 111 14.63 -4.29 22.36
C SER A 111 14.45 -5.67 23.00
N SER A 112 13.62 -6.54 22.41
CA SER A 112 13.43 -7.91 22.87
C SER A 112 14.59 -8.84 22.54
N ASN A 113 15.38 -8.53 21.47
CA ASN A 113 16.49 -9.35 20.99
C ASN A 113 17.68 -8.45 20.60
N PRO A 114 18.31 -7.76 21.56
CA PRO A 114 19.31 -6.72 21.26
C PRO A 114 20.63 -7.26 20.68
N SER A 115 20.87 -8.56 20.79
CA SER A 115 22.06 -9.24 20.24
C SER A 115 21.84 -9.87 18.86
N GLU A 116 20.62 -9.84 18.36
CA GLU A 116 20.26 -10.36 17.03
C GLU A 116 20.25 -9.23 16.00
N GLU A 117 20.86 -9.48 14.88
CA GLU A 117 20.94 -8.53 13.76
C GLU A 117 19.87 -8.84 12.72
N PHE A 118 19.14 -7.81 12.30
CA PHE A 118 18.11 -7.90 11.28
C PHE A 118 18.44 -6.90 10.17
N HIS A 119 17.96 -7.18 8.97
CA HIS A 119 18.24 -6.35 7.79
C HIS A 119 16.95 -5.94 7.09
N ILE A 120 17.01 -4.84 6.36
CA ILE A 120 15.94 -4.38 5.47
C ILE A 120 15.85 -5.36 4.29
N PRO A 121 14.73 -6.09 4.11
CA PRO A 121 14.58 -7.03 3.01
C PRO A 121 14.19 -6.32 1.71
N GLU A 122 14.55 -6.91 0.58
CA GLU A 122 13.91 -6.58 -0.69
C GLU A 122 12.50 -7.19 -0.73
N LEU A 123 11.54 -6.52 -1.35
CA LEU A 123 10.16 -7.00 -1.42
C LEU A 123 10.04 -8.42 -2.01
N ILE A 124 10.87 -8.74 -2.99
CA ILE A 124 10.88 -10.08 -3.60
C ILE A 124 11.30 -11.14 -2.59
N ASP A 125 12.35 -10.87 -1.78
CA ASP A 125 12.80 -11.80 -0.75
C ASP A 125 11.68 -12.14 0.26
N VAL A 126 10.79 -11.16 0.55
CA VAL A 126 9.63 -11.40 1.42
C VAL A 126 8.70 -12.45 0.82
N PHE A 127 8.36 -12.32 -0.48
CA PHE A 127 7.45 -13.27 -1.16
C PHE A 127 8.05 -14.66 -1.36
N GLU A 128 9.36 -14.82 -1.28
CA GLU A 128 10.03 -16.12 -1.30
C GLU A 128 9.88 -16.89 0.02
N VAL A 129 9.73 -16.18 1.14
CA VAL A 129 9.76 -16.79 2.47
C VAL A 129 8.41 -16.88 3.17
N ILE A 130 7.46 -16.00 2.85
CA ILE A 130 6.11 -16.06 3.42
C ILE A 130 5.26 -17.15 2.78
N ASN A 131 4.25 -17.64 3.51
CA ASN A 131 3.35 -18.67 3.02
C ASN A 131 2.61 -18.19 1.75
N LYS A 132 2.43 -19.13 0.79
CA LYS A 132 1.74 -18.87 -0.48
C LYS A 132 0.26 -18.48 -0.32
N ASN A 133 -0.34 -18.70 0.84
CA ASN A 133 -1.72 -18.33 1.14
C ASN A 133 -1.82 -16.98 1.89
N THR A 134 -0.71 -16.46 2.40
CA THR A 134 -0.69 -15.17 3.12
C THR A 134 -0.97 -14.05 2.14
N LYS A 135 -1.96 -13.24 2.48
CA LYS A 135 -2.33 -12.05 1.73
C LYS A 135 -1.51 -10.85 2.22
N VAL A 136 -1.15 -9.95 1.31
CA VAL A 136 -0.25 -8.84 1.61
C VAL A 136 -0.86 -7.52 1.22
N ASN A 137 -0.89 -6.56 2.14
CA ASN A 137 -1.12 -5.16 1.86
C ASN A 137 0.23 -4.44 1.72
N ILE A 138 0.57 -4.01 0.52
CA ILE A 138 1.80 -3.27 0.22
C ILE A 138 1.47 -1.78 0.24
N GLU A 139 1.92 -1.07 1.28
CA GLU A 139 1.85 0.38 1.32
C GLU A 139 3.00 0.99 0.51
N VAL A 140 2.66 1.65 -0.58
CA VAL A 140 3.64 2.35 -1.42
C VAL A 140 3.88 3.74 -0.86
N LYS A 141 5.09 3.95 -0.33
CA LYS A 141 5.52 5.24 0.23
C LYS A 141 5.86 6.23 -0.87
N SER A 142 5.55 7.48 -0.61
CA SER A 142 5.78 8.60 -1.52
C SER A 142 6.12 9.83 -0.69
N PRO A 143 7.30 10.44 -0.84
CA PRO A 143 7.73 11.57 -0.01
C PRO A 143 6.90 12.83 -0.28
N TYR A 144 6.30 12.96 -1.47
CA TYR A 144 5.38 14.03 -1.84
C TYR A 144 4.44 13.58 -2.97
N ALA A 145 3.34 14.31 -3.16
CA ALA A 145 2.26 13.91 -4.08
C ALA A 145 2.71 13.66 -5.53
N GLY A 146 3.71 14.41 -6.04
CA GLY A 146 4.22 14.25 -7.41
C GLY A 146 5.19 13.09 -7.60
N ASP A 147 5.65 12.46 -6.51
CA ASP A 147 6.60 11.36 -6.61
C ASP A 147 5.89 10.02 -6.83
N LEU A 148 6.22 9.37 -7.93
CA LEU A 148 5.78 8.03 -8.31
C LEU A 148 6.95 7.05 -8.47
N SER A 149 8.13 7.37 -7.95
CA SER A 149 9.34 6.56 -8.12
C SER A 149 9.16 5.15 -7.59
N THR A 150 8.70 5.00 -6.33
CA THR A 150 8.40 3.70 -5.72
C THR A 150 7.29 2.96 -6.48
N ALA A 151 6.23 3.66 -6.89
CA ALA A 151 5.14 3.05 -7.66
C ALA A 151 5.63 2.50 -9.02
N ARG A 152 6.50 3.23 -9.71
CA ARG A 152 7.10 2.79 -10.99
C ARG A 152 8.05 1.61 -10.79
N ALA A 153 8.85 1.62 -9.72
CA ALA A 153 9.74 0.50 -9.40
C ALA A 153 8.93 -0.77 -9.08
N LEU A 154 7.93 -0.66 -8.21
CA LEU A 154 7.02 -1.76 -7.91
C LEU A 154 6.30 -2.28 -9.16
N SER A 155 5.86 -1.37 -10.03
CA SER A 155 5.20 -1.71 -11.30
C SER A 155 6.04 -2.62 -12.19
N ARG A 156 7.38 -2.44 -12.23
CA ARG A 156 8.29 -3.26 -13.04
C ARG A 156 8.32 -4.72 -12.57
N ILE A 157 8.19 -4.94 -11.27
CA ILE A 157 8.25 -6.28 -10.65
C ILE A 157 6.88 -6.91 -10.42
N MET A 158 5.79 -6.21 -10.71
CA MET A 158 4.41 -6.71 -10.52
C MET A 158 4.10 -8.03 -11.23
N HIS A 159 4.84 -8.36 -12.28
CA HIS A 159 4.69 -9.65 -13.00
C HIS A 159 5.23 -10.83 -12.18
N MET A 160 6.11 -10.59 -11.22
CA MET A 160 6.69 -11.58 -10.30
C MET A 160 5.83 -11.78 -9.05
N LEU A 161 4.89 -10.88 -8.77
CA LEU A 161 4.09 -10.88 -7.55
C LEU A 161 2.72 -11.56 -7.75
N PRO A 162 2.20 -12.25 -6.74
CA PRO A 162 0.91 -12.96 -6.81
C PRO A 162 -0.27 -12.00 -6.66
N LYS A 163 -0.71 -11.37 -7.76
CA LYS A 163 -1.72 -10.31 -7.80
C LYS A 163 -3.05 -10.66 -7.10
N ASN A 164 -3.41 -11.94 -7.05
CA ASN A 164 -4.66 -12.42 -6.46
C ASN A 164 -4.70 -12.38 -4.92
N ARG A 165 -3.58 -12.04 -4.27
CA ARG A 165 -3.47 -11.91 -2.81
C ARG A 165 -2.83 -10.60 -2.37
N LEU A 166 -2.87 -9.58 -3.23
CA LEU A 166 -2.28 -8.26 -2.96
C LEU A 166 -3.34 -7.17 -2.86
N ILE A 167 -3.14 -6.27 -1.91
CA ILE A 167 -3.66 -4.91 -1.92
C ILE A 167 -2.47 -3.98 -2.11
N ILE A 168 -2.57 -3.03 -3.02
CA ILE A 168 -1.62 -1.92 -3.13
C ILE A 168 -2.27 -0.71 -2.49
N SER A 169 -1.69 -0.22 -1.43
CA SER A 169 -2.21 0.94 -0.70
C SER A 169 -1.23 2.11 -0.71
N SER A 170 -1.74 3.31 -0.53
CA SER A 170 -0.93 4.53 -0.40
C SER A 170 -1.77 5.69 0.15
N PHE A 171 -1.11 6.61 0.86
CA PHE A 171 -1.63 7.94 1.16
C PHE A 171 -1.60 8.87 -0.06
N ASN A 172 -0.80 8.56 -1.07
CA ASN A 172 -0.73 9.35 -2.30
C ASN A 172 -1.81 8.90 -3.30
N PRO A 173 -2.83 9.73 -3.58
CA PRO A 173 -3.90 9.38 -4.52
C PRO A 173 -3.39 9.12 -5.94
N PHE A 174 -2.28 9.73 -6.35
CA PHE A 174 -1.71 9.52 -7.68
C PHE A 174 -1.04 8.15 -7.80
N VAL A 175 -0.53 7.57 -6.71
CA VAL A 175 -0.07 6.17 -6.67
C VAL A 175 -1.26 5.24 -6.94
N ILE A 176 -2.38 5.45 -6.26
CA ILE A 176 -3.60 4.65 -6.46
C ILE A 176 -4.10 4.76 -7.91
N LEU A 177 -4.17 5.98 -8.43
CA LEU A 177 -4.56 6.21 -9.82
C LEU A 177 -3.60 5.52 -10.81
N TYR A 178 -2.30 5.57 -10.55
CA TYR A 178 -1.29 4.90 -11.36
C TYR A 178 -1.55 3.39 -11.46
N PHE A 179 -1.74 2.70 -10.34
CA PHE A 179 -2.04 1.25 -10.36
C PHE A 179 -3.38 0.94 -11.02
N LYS A 180 -4.40 1.77 -10.84
CA LYS A 180 -5.70 1.63 -11.52
C LYS A 180 -5.58 1.72 -13.04
N LEU A 181 -4.74 2.58 -13.56
CA LEU A 181 -4.57 2.79 -15.00
C LEU A 181 -3.69 1.71 -15.63
N PHE A 182 -2.57 1.36 -15.00
CA PHE A 182 -1.54 0.52 -15.59
C PHE A 182 -1.58 -0.95 -15.14
N HIS A 183 -2.23 -1.26 -14.01
CA HIS A 183 -2.35 -2.61 -13.46
C HIS A 183 -3.80 -2.99 -13.19
N ARG A 184 -4.61 -3.04 -14.24
CA ARG A 184 -6.03 -3.40 -14.13
C ARG A 184 -6.19 -4.76 -13.45
N GLY A 185 -7.12 -4.83 -12.47
CA GLY A 185 -7.38 -6.03 -11.69
C GLY A 185 -6.59 -6.14 -10.38
N VAL A 186 -5.59 -5.27 -10.15
CA VAL A 186 -4.97 -5.14 -8.84
C VAL A 186 -5.93 -4.44 -7.88
N VAL A 187 -6.08 -5.00 -6.69
CA VAL A 187 -6.87 -4.41 -5.61
C VAL A 187 -6.10 -3.23 -5.03
N THR A 188 -6.76 -2.08 -4.88
CA THR A 188 -6.12 -0.84 -4.39
C THR A 188 -6.80 -0.32 -3.13
N GLY A 189 -6.03 0.23 -2.18
CA GLY A 189 -6.49 0.85 -0.94
C GLY A 189 -6.00 2.29 -0.81
N PHE A 190 -6.90 3.23 -0.55
CA PHE A 190 -6.52 4.62 -0.32
C PHE A 190 -6.51 4.94 1.17
N LEU A 191 -5.32 5.29 1.70
CA LEU A 191 -5.14 5.68 3.10
C LEU A 191 -5.35 7.19 3.27
N TYR A 192 -6.04 7.58 4.34
CA TYR A 192 -6.17 9.00 4.70
C TYR A 192 -6.40 9.20 6.21
N GLN A 193 -5.90 10.35 6.71
CA GLN A 193 -5.99 10.74 8.12
C GLN A 193 -6.96 11.90 8.36
N ASN A 194 -7.38 12.61 7.29
CA ASN A 194 -8.34 13.72 7.35
C ASN A 194 -9.50 13.44 6.40
N ILE A 195 -10.71 13.71 6.88
CA ILE A 195 -11.94 13.45 6.10
C ILE A 195 -11.98 14.20 4.76
N GLU A 196 -11.32 15.35 4.67
CA GLU A 196 -11.22 16.14 3.44
C GLU A 196 -10.62 15.34 2.28
N TYR A 197 -9.71 14.40 2.55
CA TYR A 197 -9.11 13.54 1.52
C TYR A 197 -10.10 12.52 0.92
N LEU A 198 -11.26 12.30 1.55
CA LEU A 198 -12.33 11.48 0.97
C LEU A 198 -12.79 12.02 -0.41
N TRP A 199 -12.57 13.32 -0.65
CA TRP A 199 -12.83 13.92 -1.96
C TRP A 199 -12.09 13.22 -3.10
N PHE A 200 -10.84 12.79 -2.89
CA PHE A 200 -10.05 12.07 -3.89
C PHE A 200 -10.66 10.71 -4.29
N VAL A 201 -11.34 10.03 -3.37
CA VAL A 201 -11.95 8.72 -3.61
C VAL A 201 -12.86 8.72 -4.83
N ASN A 202 -13.59 9.83 -5.05
CA ASN A 202 -14.47 10.00 -6.20
C ASN A 202 -13.73 10.27 -7.53
N TRP A 203 -12.41 10.36 -7.51
CA TRP A 203 -11.59 10.55 -8.72
C TRP A 203 -10.68 9.34 -8.99
N ILE A 204 -10.17 8.71 -7.94
CA ILE A 204 -9.24 7.60 -8.07
C ILE A 204 -9.94 6.23 -8.02
N HIS A 205 -11.19 6.17 -7.54
CA HIS A 205 -12.02 4.97 -7.45
C HIS A 205 -11.27 3.74 -6.88
N PRO A 206 -10.74 3.79 -5.66
CA PRO A 206 -10.01 2.67 -5.07
C PRO A 206 -10.94 1.49 -4.83
N SER A 207 -10.38 0.31 -4.54
CA SER A 207 -11.16 -0.86 -4.13
C SER A 207 -11.52 -0.82 -2.63
N TYR A 208 -10.60 -0.29 -1.83
CA TYR A 208 -10.72 -0.07 -0.40
C TYR A 208 -10.40 1.36 -0.03
N ILE A 209 -11.00 1.82 1.07
CA ILE A 209 -10.56 3.01 1.79
C ILE A 209 -10.02 2.57 3.15
N HIS A 210 -8.89 3.14 3.56
CA HIS A 210 -8.24 2.89 4.84
C HIS A 210 -8.18 4.21 5.63
N PRO A 211 -9.31 4.62 6.21
CA PRO A 211 -9.38 5.83 7.04
C PRO A 211 -8.70 5.61 8.39
N ARG A 212 -8.25 6.69 9.01
CA ARG A 212 -7.95 6.66 10.45
C ARG A 212 -9.22 6.27 11.22
N VAL A 213 -9.08 5.47 12.26
CA VAL A 213 -10.21 4.80 12.95
C VAL A 213 -11.28 5.77 13.47
N ASP A 214 -10.89 6.94 13.93
CA ASP A 214 -11.80 7.99 14.45
C ASP A 214 -12.64 8.69 13.37
N LEU A 215 -12.33 8.46 12.09
CA LEU A 215 -13.10 8.94 10.95
C LEU A 215 -14.21 7.96 10.54
N ILE A 216 -14.25 6.77 11.13
CA ILE A 216 -15.25 5.73 10.77
C ILE A 216 -16.55 6.00 11.51
N ASP A 217 -17.49 6.61 10.82
CA ASP A 217 -18.84 6.89 11.28
C ASP A 217 -19.89 6.26 10.35
N GLN A 218 -21.16 6.45 10.69
CA GLN A 218 -22.28 5.90 9.93
C GLN A 218 -22.40 6.50 8.52
N GLU A 219 -21.97 7.74 8.33
CA GLU A 219 -21.98 8.41 7.04
C GLU A 219 -20.92 7.81 6.11
N LEU A 220 -19.71 7.61 6.60
CA LEU A 220 -18.63 6.95 5.85
C LEU A 220 -18.99 5.49 5.48
N ILE A 221 -19.59 4.75 6.42
CA ILE A 221 -20.07 3.38 6.17
C ILE A 221 -21.12 3.38 5.06
N SER A 222 -22.07 4.32 5.09
CA SER A 222 -23.12 4.45 4.07
C SER A 222 -22.54 4.83 2.71
N PHE A 223 -21.57 5.74 2.68
CA PHE A 223 -20.82 6.10 1.47
C PHE A 223 -20.10 4.89 0.86
N ALA A 224 -19.40 4.10 1.68
CA ALA A 224 -18.69 2.93 1.23
C ALA A 224 -19.64 1.85 0.68
N LYS A 225 -20.76 1.58 1.39
CA LYS A 225 -21.79 0.65 0.92
C LYS A 225 -22.37 1.05 -0.43
N LEU A 226 -22.68 2.34 -0.62
CA LEU A 226 -23.25 2.85 -1.88
C LEU A 226 -22.33 2.58 -3.07
N ARG A 227 -21.01 2.61 -2.86
CA ARG A 227 -19.98 2.42 -3.89
C ARG A 227 -19.38 1.02 -3.92
N ASN A 228 -19.86 0.13 -3.08
CA ASN A 228 -19.29 -1.22 -2.92
C ASN A 228 -17.78 -1.18 -2.58
N LEU A 229 -17.36 -0.18 -1.79
CA LEU A 229 -15.99 -0.07 -1.25
C LEU A 229 -15.80 -1.02 -0.06
N GLY A 230 -14.58 -1.57 0.08
CA GLY A 230 -14.11 -2.11 1.36
C GLY A 230 -13.65 -0.98 2.29
N ILE A 231 -13.74 -1.20 3.61
CA ILE A 231 -13.15 -0.36 4.66
C ILE A 231 -12.18 -1.23 5.45
#